data_c42f3c7385b4b15bbbee8634b23acede
#
_entry.id   c42f3c7385b4b15bbbee8634b23acede
#
_cell.length_a   1.000
_cell.length_b   1.000
_cell.length_c   1.000
_cell.angle_alpha   90.00
_cell.angle_beta   90.00
_cell.angle_gamma   90.00
#
_symmetry.space_group_name_H-M   'P 1'
#
loop_
_entity.id
_entity.type
_entity.pdbx_description
1 polymer ?
#
loop_
_entity_poly.entity_id
_entity_poly.type
_entity_poly.pdbx_seq_one_letter_code
_entity_poly.pdbx_strand_id
1 'polypeptide(L)'
;MQDALAEYIRSLDGVREVKQAEGATTTLTTMNRVIGYVSIAIILILLAVSVFLISNTVTIGISVRKEEIGIMKLIGATNLFVRAPFLIEGILIGLVGAAIPLGLLYVVYNRVISYVMTEFSVLSNFMAFMPVSAVFRILLPVGLILGMGIGLVGSIFTIRKHLKV
;
A
#
# COMPACT_ATOMS: atom_id res chain seq x y z
N MET A 1 27.45 -5.08 -20.92
CA MET A 1 27.86 -6.50 -20.93
C MET A 1 27.25 -7.24 -22.13
N GLN A 2 25.95 -7.08 -22.41
CA GLN A 2 25.28 -7.67 -23.58
C GLN A 2 25.81 -7.08 -24.90
N ASP A 3 26.05 -5.78 -24.96
CA ASP A 3 26.54 -5.09 -26.15
C ASP A 3 27.95 -5.55 -26.53
N ALA A 4 28.86 -5.70 -25.55
CA ALA A 4 30.21 -6.22 -25.77
C ALA A 4 30.20 -7.67 -26.27
N LEU A 5 29.22 -8.48 -25.80
CA LEU A 5 29.07 -9.87 -26.25
C LEU A 5 28.52 -9.92 -27.70
N ALA A 6 27.58 -9.04 -28.03
CA ALA A 6 27.02 -8.96 -29.37
C ALA A 6 28.07 -8.48 -30.40
N GLU A 7 28.91 -7.53 -30.01
CA GLU A 7 30.02 -7.04 -30.84
C GLU A 7 31.06 -8.13 -31.07
N TYR A 8 31.40 -8.92 -30.04
CA TYR A 8 32.28 -10.06 -30.15
C TYR A 8 31.71 -11.14 -31.08
N ILE A 9 30.42 -11.47 -30.97
CA ILE A 9 29.77 -12.45 -31.84
C ILE A 9 29.69 -11.96 -33.29
N ARG A 10 29.50 -10.65 -33.54
CA ARG A 10 29.56 -10.07 -34.90
C ARG A 10 30.92 -10.16 -35.54
N SER A 11 31.97 -10.21 -34.75
CA SER A 11 33.36 -10.31 -35.26
C SER A 11 33.76 -11.74 -35.68
N LEU A 12 32.95 -12.76 -35.39
CA LEU A 12 33.20 -14.14 -35.76
C LEU A 12 32.88 -14.40 -37.25
N ASP A 13 33.81 -15.00 -37.96
CA ASP A 13 33.66 -15.32 -39.38
C ASP A 13 32.56 -16.36 -39.57
N GLY A 14 31.52 -16.03 -40.37
CA GLY A 14 30.38 -16.92 -40.61
C GLY A 14 29.05 -16.46 -39.94
N VAL A 15 29.07 -15.44 -39.09
CA VAL A 15 27.82 -14.89 -38.50
C VAL A 15 27.19 -13.87 -39.46
N ARG A 16 26.06 -14.25 -40.06
CA ARG A 16 25.35 -13.38 -41.02
C ARG A 16 24.53 -12.26 -40.34
N GLU A 17 23.94 -12.52 -39.20
CA GLU A 17 23.11 -11.57 -38.49
C GLU A 17 23.04 -11.91 -37.00
N VAL A 18 23.31 -10.94 -36.14
CA VAL A 18 23.06 -11.02 -34.70
C VAL A 18 21.79 -10.25 -34.41
N LYS A 19 20.66 -10.98 -34.24
CA LYS A 19 19.41 -10.38 -33.79
C LYS A 19 19.49 -10.10 -32.29
N GLN A 20 19.80 -8.91 -31.93
CA GLN A 20 19.65 -8.44 -30.56
C GLN A 20 18.17 -8.22 -30.25
N ALA A 21 17.71 -8.77 -29.15
CA ALA A 21 16.37 -8.50 -28.65
C ALA A 21 16.27 -7.09 -28.01
N GLU A 22 17.07 -6.12 -28.49
CA GLU A 22 17.11 -4.74 -27.98
C GLU A 22 15.75 -4.07 -28.04
N GLY A 23 15.02 -4.26 -29.14
CA GLY A 23 13.66 -3.73 -29.27
C GLY A 23 12.68 -4.29 -28.24
N ALA A 24 12.75 -5.60 -27.98
CA ALA A 24 11.90 -6.24 -26.98
C ALA A 24 12.28 -5.81 -25.56
N THR A 25 13.58 -5.73 -25.26
CA THR A 25 14.08 -5.34 -23.94
C THR A 25 13.77 -3.86 -23.65
N THR A 26 13.94 -2.99 -24.66
CA THR A 26 13.63 -1.56 -24.51
C THR A 26 12.12 -1.34 -24.37
N THR A 27 11.31 -2.07 -25.11
CA THR A 27 9.85 -2.00 -25.00
C THR A 27 9.38 -2.48 -23.63
N LEU A 28 9.89 -3.61 -23.14
CA LEU A 28 9.55 -4.16 -21.82
C LEU A 28 9.98 -3.22 -20.68
N THR A 29 11.18 -2.62 -20.75
CA THR A 29 11.63 -1.66 -19.74
C THR A 29 10.83 -0.36 -19.77
N THR A 30 10.43 0.10 -20.94
CA THR A 30 9.58 1.28 -21.08
C THR A 30 8.18 1.00 -20.54
N MET A 31 7.58 -0.12 -20.89
CA MET A 31 6.28 -0.54 -20.33
C MET A 31 6.32 -0.68 -18.82
N ASN A 32 7.36 -1.31 -18.26
CA ASN A 32 7.51 -1.44 -16.81
C ASN A 32 7.64 -0.08 -16.11
N ARG A 33 8.35 0.87 -16.72
CA ARG A 33 8.47 2.24 -16.22
C ARG A 33 7.13 2.99 -16.25
N VAL A 34 6.38 2.89 -17.35
CA VAL A 34 5.05 3.51 -17.47
C VAL A 34 4.09 2.93 -16.44
N ILE A 35 4.06 1.61 -16.30
CA ILE A 35 3.25 0.93 -15.28
C ILE A 35 3.65 1.41 -13.87
N GLY A 36 4.94 1.56 -13.60
CA GLY A 36 5.45 2.10 -12.35
C GLY A 36 4.95 3.50 -12.04
N TYR A 37 5.02 4.43 -13.00
CA TYR A 37 4.53 5.79 -12.81
C TYR A 37 3.02 5.85 -12.62
N VAL A 38 2.26 5.09 -13.40
CA VAL A 38 0.80 4.99 -13.26
C VAL A 38 0.43 4.42 -11.88
N SER A 39 1.12 3.38 -11.43
CA SER A 39 0.90 2.79 -10.11
C SER A 39 1.17 3.77 -8.98
N ILE A 40 2.28 4.51 -9.04
CA ILE A 40 2.61 5.55 -8.05
C ILE A 40 1.53 6.64 -8.04
N ALA A 41 1.08 7.10 -9.21
CA ALA A 41 0.03 8.11 -9.30
C ALA A 41 -1.28 7.63 -8.66
N ILE A 42 -1.69 6.40 -8.93
CA ILE A 42 -2.89 5.79 -8.34
C ILE A 42 -2.74 5.69 -6.82
N ILE A 43 -1.58 5.23 -6.31
CA ILE A 43 -1.31 5.12 -4.88
C ILE A 43 -1.42 6.49 -4.20
N LEU A 44 -0.84 7.53 -4.79
CA LEU A 44 -0.91 8.89 -4.24
C LEU A 44 -2.34 9.43 -4.19
N ILE A 45 -3.12 9.20 -5.24
CA ILE A 45 -4.54 9.60 -5.29
C ILE A 45 -5.33 8.87 -4.19
N LEU A 46 -5.18 7.55 -4.08
CA LEU A 46 -5.88 6.77 -3.06
C LEU A 46 -5.48 7.18 -1.64
N LEU A 47 -4.20 7.49 -1.43
CA LEU A 47 -3.71 7.99 -0.15
C LEU A 47 -4.34 9.35 0.19
N ALA A 48 -4.39 10.28 -0.78
CA ALA A 48 -5.03 11.58 -0.60
C ALA A 48 -6.52 11.44 -0.26
N VAL A 49 -7.24 10.57 -0.96
CA VAL A 49 -8.66 10.28 -0.69
C VAL A 49 -8.83 9.67 0.69
N SER A 50 -7.98 8.73 1.10
CA SER A 50 -8.04 8.11 2.42
C SER A 50 -7.84 9.12 3.54
N VAL A 51 -6.81 9.98 3.43
CA VAL A 51 -6.56 11.06 4.39
C VAL A 51 -7.74 12.04 4.44
N PHE A 52 -8.33 12.37 3.29
CA PHE A 52 -9.50 13.25 3.21
C PHE A 52 -10.71 12.64 3.92
N LEU A 53 -11.02 11.36 3.70
CA LEU A 53 -12.14 10.68 4.34
C LEU A 53 -11.96 10.58 5.85
N ILE A 54 -10.76 10.20 6.33
CA ILE A 54 -10.43 10.15 7.75
C ILE A 54 -10.56 11.55 8.36
N SER A 55 -10.03 12.56 7.67
CA SER A 55 -10.15 13.96 8.10
C SER A 55 -11.60 14.40 8.26
N ASN A 56 -12.45 14.04 7.34
CA ASN A 56 -13.87 14.36 7.40
C ASN A 56 -14.57 13.67 8.59
N THR A 57 -14.30 12.38 8.80
CA THR A 57 -14.85 11.62 9.93
C THR A 57 -14.43 12.22 11.28
N VAL A 58 -13.15 12.49 11.45
CA VAL A 58 -12.60 13.11 12.69
C VAL A 58 -13.17 14.53 12.88
N THR A 59 -13.37 15.30 11.83
CA THR A 59 -14.00 16.64 11.91
C THR A 59 -15.41 16.56 12.45
N ILE A 60 -16.19 15.59 11.99
CA ILE A 60 -17.55 15.34 12.48
C ILE A 60 -17.49 14.98 13.98
N GLY A 61 -16.59 14.08 14.38
CA GLY A 61 -16.39 13.70 15.77
C GLY A 61 -16.06 14.89 16.68
N ILE A 62 -15.17 15.77 16.23
CA ILE A 62 -14.84 17.02 16.94
C ILE A 62 -16.05 17.93 17.06
N SER A 63 -16.82 18.07 15.97
CA SER A 63 -17.98 18.97 15.94
C SER A 63 -19.10 18.53 16.89
N VAL A 64 -19.36 17.23 16.97
CA VAL A 64 -20.36 16.64 17.87
C VAL A 64 -19.97 16.83 19.34
N ARG A 65 -18.66 16.77 19.65
CA ARG A 65 -18.16 16.89 21.04
C ARG A 65 -17.64 18.27 21.39
N LYS A 66 -18.01 19.29 20.62
CA LYS A 66 -17.48 20.66 20.79
C LYS A 66 -17.77 21.27 22.16
N GLU A 67 -18.95 21.02 22.71
CA GLU A 67 -19.35 21.52 24.05
C GLU A 67 -18.54 20.83 25.14
N GLU A 68 -18.34 19.51 25.08
CA GLU A 68 -17.51 18.74 26.01
C GLU A 68 -16.05 19.25 26.01
N ILE A 69 -15.52 19.50 24.81
CA ILE A 69 -14.18 20.08 24.63
C ILE A 69 -14.07 21.45 25.30
N GLY A 70 -15.11 22.29 25.14
CA GLY A 70 -15.19 23.60 25.77
C GLY A 70 -15.13 23.50 27.30
N ILE A 71 -15.93 22.62 27.89
CA ILE A 71 -15.95 22.38 29.34
C ILE A 71 -14.59 21.87 29.83
N MET A 72 -14.00 20.88 29.16
CA MET A 72 -12.69 20.35 29.52
C MET A 72 -11.61 21.46 29.57
N LYS A 73 -11.67 22.42 28.66
CA LYS A 73 -10.75 23.55 28.62
C LYS A 73 -10.97 24.55 29.74
N LEU A 74 -12.22 24.82 30.07
CA LEU A 74 -12.56 25.72 31.19
C LEU A 74 -12.02 25.19 32.51
N ILE A 75 -11.99 23.88 32.71
CA ILE A 75 -11.42 23.23 33.92
C ILE A 75 -9.91 23.01 33.83
N GLY A 76 -9.24 23.49 32.74
CA GLY A 76 -7.78 23.47 32.63
C GLY A 76 -7.17 22.22 31.98
N ALA A 77 -7.97 21.44 31.24
CA ALA A 77 -7.45 20.26 30.52
C ALA A 77 -6.37 20.63 29.50
N THR A 78 -5.31 19.86 29.47
CA THR A 78 -4.22 20.05 28.50
C THR A 78 -4.65 19.74 27.07
N ASN A 79 -4.03 20.44 26.10
CA ASN A 79 -4.33 20.22 24.68
C ASN A 79 -4.12 18.77 24.23
N LEU A 80 -3.15 18.08 24.83
CA LEU A 80 -2.88 16.68 24.52
C LEU A 80 -4.05 15.78 24.97
N PHE A 81 -4.58 16.02 26.16
CA PHE A 81 -5.70 15.27 26.72
C PHE A 81 -6.98 15.40 25.84
N VAL A 82 -7.25 16.62 25.37
CA VAL A 82 -8.39 16.89 24.47
C VAL A 82 -8.21 16.25 23.09
N ARG A 83 -6.97 16.14 22.60
CA ARG A 83 -6.66 15.58 21.26
C ARG A 83 -6.54 14.06 21.24
N ALA A 84 -6.18 13.45 22.36
CA ALA A 84 -5.91 12.01 22.47
C ALA A 84 -7.06 11.12 21.94
N PRO A 85 -8.33 11.33 22.28
CA PRO A 85 -9.41 10.49 21.79
C PRO A 85 -9.55 10.51 20.26
N PHE A 86 -9.36 11.66 19.61
CA PHE A 86 -9.43 11.78 18.15
C PHE A 86 -8.24 11.16 17.45
N LEU A 87 -7.06 11.12 18.08
CA LEU A 87 -5.91 10.39 17.55
C LEU A 87 -6.15 8.89 17.59
N ILE A 88 -6.69 8.39 18.70
CA ILE A 88 -7.04 6.97 18.84
C ILE A 88 -8.11 6.58 17.82
N GLU A 89 -9.14 7.41 17.65
CA GLU A 89 -10.19 7.20 16.64
C GLU A 89 -9.59 7.08 15.23
N GLY A 90 -8.68 7.98 14.85
CA GLY A 90 -8.00 7.92 13.56
C GLY A 90 -7.16 6.64 13.37
N ILE A 91 -6.45 6.21 14.41
CA ILE A 91 -5.68 4.96 14.40
C ILE A 91 -6.62 3.75 14.24
N LEU A 92 -7.75 3.73 14.95
CA LEU A 92 -8.73 2.65 14.88
C LEU A 92 -9.37 2.57 13.49
N ILE A 93 -9.74 3.71 12.91
CA ILE A 93 -10.26 3.76 11.53
C ILE A 93 -9.23 3.20 10.55
N GLY A 94 -7.98 3.60 10.67
CA GLY A 94 -6.88 3.11 9.81
C GLY A 94 -6.62 1.62 9.99
N LEU A 95 -6.68 1.13 11.23
CA LEU A 95 -6.49 -0.28 11.56
C LEU A 95 -7.62 -1.15 10.98
N VAL A 96 -8.88 -0.78 11.20
CA VAL A 96 -10.04 -1.50 10.65
C VAL A 96 -10.03 -1.45 9.12
N GLY A 97 -9.73 -0.26 8.55
CA GLY A 97 -9.62 -0.06 7.11
C GLY A 97 -8.53 -0.91 6.44
N ALA A 98 -7.45 -1.24 7.14
CA ALA A 98 -6.41 -2.14 6.66
C ALA A 98 -6.72 -3.62 6.95
N ALA A 99 -7.31 -3.94 8.10
CA ALA A 99 -7.58 -5.31 8.50
C ALA A 99 -8.60 -6.02 7.59
N ILE A 100 -9.65 -5.31 7.17
CA ILE A 100 -10.70 -5.89 6.30
C ILE A 100 -10.13 -6.35 4.95
N PRO A 101 -9.45 -5.50 4.15
CA PRO A 101 -8.90 -5.94 2.87
C PRO A 101 -7.77 -6.97 3.03
N LEU A 102 -6.96 -6.92 4.09
CA LEU A 102 -5.95 -7.92 4.36
C LEU A 102 -6.56 -9.29 4.68
N GLY A 103 -7.64 -9.33 5.47
CA GLY A 103 -8.38 -10.55 5.75
C GLY A 103 -9.03 -11.14 4.51
N LEU A 104 -9.64 -10.29 3.68
CA LEU A 104 -10.23 -10.71 2.42
C LEU A 104 -9.17 -11.25 1.45
N LEU A 105 -8.04 -10.58 1.34
CA LEU A 105 -6.92 -11.01 0.52
C LEU A 105 -6.37 -12.37 1.00
N TYR A 106 -6.28 -12.59 2.31
CA TYR A 106 -5.88 -13.88 2.87
C TYR A 106 -6.80 -15.02 2.42
N VAL A 107 -8.11 -14.81 2.52
CA VAL A 107 -9.11 -15.81 2.13
C VAL A 107 -9.04 -16.10 0.63
N VAL A 108 -9.00 -15.05 -0.20
CA VAL A 108 -8.91 -15.18 -1.66
C VAL A 108 -7.62 -15.88 -2.07
N TYR A 109 -6.48 -15.44 -1.54
CA TYR A 109 -5.17 -16.02 -1.87
C TYR A 109 -5.10 -17.51 -1.50
N ASN A 110 -5.61 -17.88 -0.31
CA ASN A 110 -5.66 -19.27 0.12
C ASN A 110 -6.57 -20.12 -0.77
N ARG A 111 -7.72 -19.59 -1.19
CA ARG A 111 -8.65 -20.28 -2.10
C ARG A 111 -8.05 -20.48 -3.48
N VAL A 112 -7.43 -19.45 -4.03
CA VAL A 112 -6.80 -19.51 -5.37
C VAL A 112 -5.66 -20.51 -5.39
N ILE A 113 -4.77 -20.48 -4.39
CA ILE A 113 -3.65 -21.45 -4.33
C ILE A 113 -4.17 -22.87 -4.16
N SER A 114 -5.15 -23.11 -3.29
CA SER A 114 -5.73 -24.43 -3.11
C SER A 114 -6.35 -24.95 -4.41
N TYR A 115 -7.08 -24.10 -5.14
CA TYR A 115 -7.68 -24.47 -6.42
C TYR A 115 -6.63 -24.79 -7.49
N VAL A 116 -5.61 -23.96 -7.63
CA VAL A 116 -4.52 -24.17 -8.60
C VAL A 116 -3.74 -25.45 -8.30
N MET A 117 -3.47 -25.74 -7.02
CA MET A 117 -2.75 -26.95 -6.63
C MET A 117 -3.56 -28.24 -6.86
N THR A 118 -4.90 -28.18 -6.74
CA THR A 118 -5.75 -29.36 -6.98
C THR A 118 -6.00 -29.63 -8.46
N GLU A 119 -6.24 -28.59 -9.26
CA GLU A 119 -6.55 -28.76 -10.69
C GLU A 119 -5.32 -28.88 -11.58
N PHE A 120 -4.19 -28.26 -11.19
CA PHE A 120 -2.98 -28.20 -11.99
C PHE A 120 -1.78 -28.83 -11.29
N SER A 121 -1.90 -30.10 -10.91
CA SER A 121 -0.80 -30.84 -10.24
C SER A 121 0.51 -30.89 -11.05
N VAL A 122 0.44 -30.76 -12.37
CA VAL A 122 1.60 -30.71 -13.27
C VAL A 122 2.35 -29.38 -13.13
N LEU A 123 1.65 -28.26 -12.87
CA LEU A 123 2.27 -26.95 -12.69
C LEU A 123 2.96 -26.79 -11.31
N SER A 124 2.51 -27.55 -10.33
CA SER A 124 3.10 -27.50 -8.97
C SER A 124 4.59 -27.89 -8.96
N ASN A 125 5.02 -28.71 -9.92
CA ASN A 125 6.42 -29.11 -10.07
C ASN A 125 7.31 -28.05 -10.77
N PHE A 126 6.69 -27.12 -11.51
CA PHE A 126 7.40 -26.10 -12.28
C PHE A 126 7.33 -24.69 -11.65
N MET A 127 6.31 -24.42 -10.82
CA MET A 127 6.16 -23.13 -10.13
C MET A 127 6.34 -23.32 -8.63
N ALA A 128 7.41 -22.76 -8.09
CA ALA A 128 7.60 -22.61 -6.64
C ALA A 128 6.63 -21.54 -6.13
N PHE A 129 5.36 -21.93 -5.89
CA PHE A 129 4.40 -21.02 -5.26
C PHE A 129 4.86 -20.70 -3.84
N MET A 130 4.99 -19.41 -3.55
CA MET A 130 5.31 -18.96 -2.21
C MET A 130 4.18 -19.35 -1.26
N PRO A 131 4.45 -20.06 -0.16
CA PRO A 131 3.39 -20.46 0.77
C PRO A 131 2.69 -19.22 1.35
N VAL A 132 1.37 -19.30 1.50
CA VAL A 132 0.52 -18.23 2.05
C VAL A 132 1.12 -17.64 3.33
N SER A 133 1.63 -18.51 4.22
CA SER A 133 2.24 -18.14 5.48
C SER A 133 3.48 -17.24 5.33
N ALA A 134 4.29 -17.46 4.31
CA ALA A 134 5.49 -16.64 4.08
C ALA A 134 5.12 -15.23 3.59
N VAL A 135 4.14 -15.13 2.69
CA VAL A 135 3.66 -13.84 2.16
C VAL A 135 2.98 -13.02 3.27
N PHE A 136 2.06 -13.63 4.01
CA PHE A 136 1.28 -12.93 5.04
C PHE A 136 2.07 -12.62 6.30
N ARG A 137 3.16 -13.32 6.56
CA ARG A 137 4.08 -13.00 7.67
C ARG A 137 4.66 -11.59 7.56
N ILE A 138 4.86 -11.11 6.34
CA ILE A 138 5.39 -9.76 6.09
C ILE A 138 4.26 -8.79 5.76
N LEU A 139 3.31 -9.21 4.92
CA LEU A 139 2.24 -8.35 4.42
C LEU A 139 1.31 -7.87 5.53
N LEU A 140 1.00 -8.73 6.50
CA LEU A 140 0.05 -8.40 7.57
C LEU A 140 0.60 -7.30 8.50
N PRO A 141 1.79 -7.41 9.10
CA PRO A 141 2.31 -6.34 9.95
C PRO A 141 2.57 -5.05 9.17
N VAL A 142 3.12 -5.13 7.95
CA VAL A 142 3.37 -3.95 7.11
C VAL A 142 2.06 -3.25 6.76
N GLY A 143 1.03 -4.00 6.34
CA GLY A 143 -0.26 -3.43 5.99
C GLY A 143 -0.97 -2.78 7.18
N LEU A 144 -0.92 -3.40 8.37
CA LEU A 144 -1.50 -2.81 9.59
C LEU A 144 -0.75 -1.55 10.03
N ILE A 145 0.59 -1.56 9.98
CA ILE A 145 1.39 -0.37 10.35
C ILE A 145 1.10 0.79 9.37
N LEU A 146 1.02 0.51 8.08
CA LEU A 146 0.66 1.51 7.07
C LEU A 146 -0.76 2.05 7.29
N GLY A 147 -1.75 1.18 7.54
CA GLY A 147 -3.12 1.59 7.83
C GLY A 147 -3.23 2.48 9.06
N MET A 148 -2.60 2.08 10.17
CA MET A 148 -2.53 2.91 11.38
C MET A 148 -1.79 4.23 11.14
N GLY A 149 -0.70 4.20 10.37
CA GLY A 149 0.07 5.40 10.01
C GLY A 149 -0.74 6.41 9.22
N ILE A 150 -1.49 5.96 8.21
CA ILE A 150 -2.38 6.81 7.41
C ILE A 150 -3.50 7.39 8.29
N GLY A 151 -4.08 6.56 9.16
CA GLY A 151 -5.11 6.98 10.11
C GLY A 151 -4.61 8.06 11.07
N LEU A 152 -3.41 7.86 11.60
CA LEU A 152 -2.77 8.81 12.51
C LEU A 152 -2.44 10.14 11.81
N VAL A 153 -1.87 10.09 10.61
CA VAL A 153 -1.55 11.29 9.81
C VAL A 153 -2.81 12.08 9.47
N GLY A 154 -3.88 11.40 9.01
CA GLY A 154 -5.16 12.03 8.70
C GLY A 154 -5.78 12.72 9.92
N SER A 155 -5.74 12.06 11.08
CA SER A 155 -6.23 12.61 12.35
C SER A 155 -5.40 13.82 12.81
N ILE A 156 -4.07 13.74 12.80
CA ILE A 156 -3.19 14.86 13.17
C ILE A 156 -3.45 16.08 12.30
N PHE A 157 -3.57 15.86 10.99
CA PHE A 157 -3.82 16.96 10.04
C PHE A 157 -5.14 17.68 10.35
N THR A 158 -6.17 16.91 10.64
CA THR A 158 -7.51 17.44 10.98
C THR A 158 -7.51 18.20 12.29
N ILE A 159 -6.92 17.62 13.34
CA ILE A 159 -6.83 18.23 14.65
C ILE A 159 -6.08 19.57 14.58
N ARG A 160 -4.98 19.64 13.86
CA ARG A 160 -4.22 20.88 13.66
C ARG A 160 -5.00 21.97 12.95
N LYS A 161 -5.87 21.57 12.00
CA LYS A 161 -6.68 22.51 11.20
C LYS A 161 -7.91 23.03 11.96
N HIS A 162 -8.58 22.16 12.75
CA HIS A 162 -9.89 22.49 13.34
C HIS A 162 -9.83 22.77 14.84
N LEU A 163 -8.87 22.22 15.57
CA LEU A 163 -8.57 22.56 16.96
C LEU A 163 -7.50 23.66 17.01
N LYS A 164 -7.79 24.85 16.44
CA LYS A 164 -7.05 26.07 16.76
C LYS A 164 -7.46 26.50 18.15
N VAL A 165 -6.63 26.19 19.11
CA VAL A 165 -6.74 26.61 20.50
C VAL A 165 -5.44 27.17 20.94
#